data_4399e69fe0eaf43cf731d6d7b0b2aaaa
#
_entry.id   4399e69fe0eaf43cf731d6d7b0b2aaaa
#
_cell.length_a   1.000
_cell.length_b   1.000
_cell.length_c   1.000
_cell.angle_alpha   90.00
_cell.angle_beta   90.00
_cell.angle_gamma   90.00
#
_symmetry.space_group_name_H-M   'P 1'
#
loop_
_entity.id
_entity.type
_entity.pdbx_description
1 polymer ?
#
loop_
_entity_poly.entity_id
_entity_poly.type
_entity_poly.pdbx_seq_one_letter_code
_entity_poly.pdbx_strand_id
1 'polypeptide(L)'
;MKTRSPAPTGPDRAAWAAVAVAAVCLALRKPWALLTPQLWAEDGSIFLVQDEQLGLGAWLTPYNGYLHLLPRIVAWGTSRTLDVAWWPAAYNGAAYLVPLALFARLASRRIDLPAKPALILAFTLVVGTGEVLIVLTNLQWLAAFFLLLQVFARPPRTPLERAGDLALLAVVGLNGPFAAVLGPLLAWRWWETRSRDDLTALAVTGAAALTQGILLLQTPLDINAEATPFRPLMALSVIGSRLVTWPFLGPDAVPVAAPWVHAVAGALFLGALAGWALRPEALRPIRLRLVVALGIVTAACAFRARADTWAEDTLVNGDRYYYIPRVLVAWLVVLEWRAQPAAVAWAARTLVAAGILLHLPHFILPAPPDYRWAEHCDAIRRGVPANIHTLPEGWWIEYPGRPQRTSPP
;
A
#
# COMPACT_ATOMS: atom_id res chain seq x y z
N MET A 1 -20.70 -12.44 -29.44
CA MET A 1 -21.39 -11.93 -28.24
C MET A 1 -21.71 -13.14 -27.35
N LYS A 2 -20.81 -13.51 -26.41
CA LYS A 2 -21.07 -14.62 -25.47
C LYS A 2 -21.93 -14.09 -24.35
N THR A 3 -23.14 -14.64 -24.20
CA THR A 3 -24.06 -14.36 -23.10
C THR A 3 -23.34 -14.61 -21.76
N ARG A 4 -23.06 -13.54 -21.02
CA ARG A 4 -22.58 -13.64 -19.63
C ARG A 4 -23.67 -14.34 -18.82
N SER A 5 -23.34 -15.46 -18.19
CA SER A 5 -24.21 -16.09 -17.20
C SER A 5 -24.68 -15.04 -16.17
N PRO A 6 -25.96 -15.06 -15.75
CA PRO A 6 -26.44 -14.16 -14.73
C PRO A 6 -25.59 -14.29 -13.47
N ALA A 7 -25.12 -13.17 -12.94
CA ALA A 7 -24.33 -13.16 -11.72
C ALA A 7 -25.17 -13.73 -10.55
N PRO A 8 -24.59 -14.58 -9.70
CA PRO A 8 -25.28 -15.14 -8.54
C PRO A 8 -25.89 -14.02 -7.69
N THR A 9 -27.15 -14.22 -7.25
CA THR A 9 -27.97 -13.17 -6.62
C THR A 9 -27.63 -12.91 -5.14
N GLY A 10 -26.83 -13.78 -4.47
CA GLY A 10 -26.42 -13.66 -3.07
C GLY A 10 -25.03 -13.05 -2.85
N PRO A 11 -24.70 -12.53 -1.66
CA PRO A 11 -23.33 -12.08 -1.33
C PRO A 11 -22.34 -13.25 -1.51
N ASP A 12 -21.14 -12.94 -1.98
CA ASP A 12 -20.05 -13.93 -2.03
C ASP A 12 -19.60 -14.22 -0.58
N ARG A 13 -20.26 -15.20 0.04
CA ARG A 13 -20.02 -15.58 1.44
C ARG A 13 -18.54 -15.94 1.69
N ALA A 14 -17.90 -16.59 0.73
CA ALA A 14 -16.50 -16.98 0.85
C ALA A 14 -15.59 -15.75 0.84
N ALA A 15 -15.86 -14.75 0.01
CA ALA A 15 -15.11 -13.50 0.00
C ALA A 15 -15.29 -12.71 1.31
N TRP A 16 -16.51 -12.66 1.86
CA TRP A 16 -16.74 -11.99 3.15
C TRP A 16 -16.13 -12.76 4.34
N ALA A 17 -16.14 -14.09 4.32
CA ALA A 17 -15.39 -14.89 5.29
C ALA A 17 -13.89 -14.60 5.20
N ALA A 18 -13.35 -14.48 3.98
CA ALA A 18 -11.95 -14.10 3.79
C ALA A 18 -11.63 -12.68 4.31
N VAL A 19 -12.56 -11.72 4.24
CA VAL A 19 -12.39 -10.40 4.88
C VAL A 19 -12.24 -10.56 6.40
N ALA A 20 -13.09 -11.36 7.04
CA ALA A 20 -12.99 -11.61 8.48
C ALA A 20 -11.67 -12.29 8.86
N VAL A 21 -11.26 -13.31 8.10
CA VAL A 21 -9.97 -13.99 8.31
C VAL A 21 -8.81 -13.03 8.09
N ALA A 22 -8.83 -12.22 7.02
CA ALA A 22 -7.78 -11.23 6.75
C ALA A 22 -7.69 -10.15 7.85
N ALA A 23 -8.83 -9.73 8.41
CA ALA A 23 -8.85 -8.82 9.56
C ALA A 23 -8.12 -9.43 10.76
N VAL A 24 -8.44 -10.69 11.11
CA VAL A 24 -7.76 -11.40 12.19
C VAL A 24 -6.27 -11.58 11.87
N CYS A 25 -5.92 -12.01 10.66
CA CYS A 25 -4.54 -12.14 10.24
C CYS A 25 -3.76 -10.83 10.35
N LEU A 26 -4.35 -9.70 9.94
CA LEU A 26 -3.73 -8.38 10.04
C LEU A 26 -3.45 -8.00 11.50
N ALA A 27 -4.41 -8.23 12.40
CA ALA A 27 -4.23 -8.00 13.83
C ALA A 27 -3.16 -8.91 14.43
N LEU A 28 -3.14 -10.19 14.06
CA LEU A 28 -2.16 -11.16 14.55
C LEU A 28 -0.75 -10.92 13.99
N ARG A 29 -0.61 -10.32 12.81
CA ARG A 29 0.71 -9.97 12.27
C ARG A 29 1.43 -8.90 13.09
N LYS A 30 0.68 -7.94 13.64
CA LYS A 30 1.23 -6.80 14.37
C LYS A 30 0.39 -6.49 15.61
N PRO A 31 0.26 -7.45 16.56
CA PRO A 31 -0.67 -7.34 17.68
C PRO A 31 -0.36 -6.15 18.58
N TRP A 32 0.92 -5.85 18.78
CA TRP A 32 1.36 -4.73 19.60
C TRP A 32 0.88 -3.36 19.06
N ALA A 33 0.67 -3.23 17.76
CA ALA A 33 0.17 -1.98 17.19
C ALA A 33 -1.29 -1.66 17.62
N LEU A 34 -2.03 -2.68 18.08
CA LEU A 34 -3.40 -2.52 18.59
C LEU A 34 -3.47 -2.59 20.12
N LEU A 35 -2.58 -3.35 20.77
CA LEU A 35 -2.59 -3.57 22.21
C LEU A 35 -1.77 -2.52 22.97
N THR A 36 -0.66 -2.09 22.41
CA THR A 36 0.23 -1.03 22.94
C THR A 36 0.53 -0.04 21.81
N PRO A 37 -0.48 0.72 21.36
CA PRO A 37 -0.36 1.55 20.16
C PRO A 37 0.67 2.66 20.36
N GLN A 38 1.52 2.85 19.36
CA GLN A 38 2.54 3.90 19.32
C GLN A 38 2.49 4.58 17.96
N LEU A 39 2.91 5.85 17.92
CA LEU A 39 3.05 6.58 16.67
C LEU A 39 4.27 6.07 15.89
N TRP A 40 4.22 6.18 14.58
CA TRP A 40 5.30 5.81 13.67
C TRP A 40 5.88 7.06 13.02
N ALA A 41 7.19 7.25 13.11
CA ALA A 41 7.93 8.24 12.33
C ALA A 41 7.10 9.51 12.01
N GLU A 42 6.73 9.66 10.75
CA GLU A 42 6.01 10.81 10.22
C GLU A 42 4.59 10.97 10.80
N ASP A 43 4.00 9.93 11.38
CA ASP A 43 2.69 10.04 12.03
C ASP A 43 2.75 11.08 13.16
N GLY A 44 3.83 11.05 13.94
CA GLY A 44 4.09 12.01 15.00
C GLY A 44 4.85 13.24 14.53
N SER A 45 6.03 13.04 13.94
CA SER A 45 6.95 14.13 13.62
C SER A 45 6.45 15.09 12.53
N ILE A 46 5.56 14.62 11.67
CA ILE A 46 5.03 15.41 10.55
C ILE A 46 3.52 15.66 10.71
N PHE A 47 2.72 14.61 10.70
CA PHE A 47 1.26 14.82 10.57
C PHE A 47 0.62 15.38 11.84
N LEU A 48 1.02 14.89 13.01
CA LEU A 48 0.56 15.41 14.29
C LEU A 48 1.07 16.84 14.51
N VAL A 49 2.38 17.07 14.33
CA VAL A 49 2.99 18.38 14.58
C VAL A 49 2.43 19.44 13.64
N GLN A 50 2.32 19.12 12.33
CA GLN A 50 1.76 20.06 11.37
C GLN A 50 0.26 20.30 11.58
N ASP A 51 -0.52 19.32 12.06
CA ASP A 51 -1.92 19.54 12.40
C ASP A 51 -2.06 20.54 13.57
N GLU A 52 -1.26 20.40 14.61
CA GLU A 52 -1.25 21.33 15.75
C GLU A 52 -0.83 22.76 15.35
N GLN A 53 0.09 22.89 14.39
CA GLN A 53 0.61 24.18 13.92
C GLN A 53 -0.29 24.86 12.88
N LEU A 54 -0.81 24.10 11.91
CA LEU A 54 -1.43 24.61 10.69
C LEU A 54 -2.94 24.34 10.62
N GLY A 55 -3.47 23.45 11.47
CA GLY A 55 -4.87 23.05 11.44
C GLY A 55 -5.27 22.48 10.06
N LEU A 56 -6.37 23.00 9.48
CA LEU A 56 -6.81 22.58 8.14
C LEU A 56 -5.78 22.89 7.04
N GLY A 57 -4.89 23.85 7.23
CA GLY A 57 -3.79 24.15 6.32
C GLY A 57 -2.86 22.96 6.12
N ALA A 58 -2.73 22.09 7.12
CA ALA A 58 -1.94 20.87 7.03
C ALA A 58 -2.41 19.94 5.89
N TRP A 59 -3.71 19.92 5.54
CA TRP A 59 -4.25 19.05 4.49
C TRP A 59 -3.64 19.31 3.12
N LEU A 60 -3.24 20.55 2.87
CA LEU A 60 -2.64 20.99 1.61
C LEU A 60 -1.13 21.16 1.69
N THR A 61 -0.52 20.85 2.83
CA THR A 61 0.94 20.92 3.00
C THR A 61 1.60 19.65 2.48
N PRO A 62 2.46 19.72 1.45
CA PRO A 62 3.15 18.54 0.93
C PRO A 62 4.20 18.02 1.93
N TYR A 63 4.46 16.74 1.87
CA TYR A 63 5.59 16.09 2.52
C TYR A 63 6.27 15.17 1.51
N ASN A 64 7.58 15.22 1.40
CA ASN A 64 8.35 14.51 0.38
C ASN A 64 7.85 14.71 -1.06
N GLY A 65 7.33 15.91 -1.36
CA GLY A 65 6.91 16.31 -2.69
C GLY A 65 5.48 15.95 -3.07
N TYR A 66 4.65 15.43 -2.17
CA TYR A 66 3.26 15.10 -2.44
C TYR A 66 2.36 15.18 -1.20
N LEU A 67 1.05 15.25 -1.42
CA LEU A 67 0.08 15.24 -0.34
C LEU A 67 -0.10 13.84 0.25
N HIS A 68 -0.32 13.81 1.56
CA HIS A 68 -0.69 12.62 2.33
C HIS A 68 -2.06 12.87 2.98
N LEU A 69 -3.11 12.93 2.15
CA LEU A 69 -4.42 13.42 2.62
C LEU A 69 -5.03 12.53 3.72
N LEU A 70 -4.94 11.19 3.61
CA LEU A 70 -5.50 10.27 4.60
C LEU A 70 -4.89 10.45 6.00
N PRO A 71 -3.56 10.40 6.19
CA PRO A 71 -2.94 10.67 7.48
C PRO A 71 -3.32 12.02 8.06
N ARG A 72 -3.43 13.05 7.23
CA ARG A 72 -3.79 14.41 7.68
C ARG A 72 -5.23 14.55 8.12
N ILE A 73 -6.17 13.87 7.44
CA ILE A 73 -7.56 13.78 7.89
C ILE A 73 -7.65 13.08 9.25
N VAL A 74 -6.91 11.99 9.43
CA VAL A 74 -6.87 11.25 10.69
C VAL A 74 -6.26 12.12 11.79
N ALA A 75 -5.13 12.78 11.54
CA ALA A 75 -4.49 13.69 12.51
C ALA A 75 -5.45 14.78 12.95
N TRP A 76 -6.08 15.46 11.99
CA TRP A 76 -7.03 16.53 12.22
C TRP A 76 -8.26 16.09 13.02
N GLY A 77 -8.84 14.95 12.66
CA GLY A 77 -9.99 14.39 13.38
C GLY A 77 -9.62 13.96 14.80
N THR A 78 -8.49 13.29 14.96
CA THR A 78 -8.01 12.78 16.25
C THR A 78 -7.73 13.91 17.24
N SER A 79 -6.99 14.93 16.83
CA SER A 79 -6.60 16.03 17.72
C SER A 79 -7.77 16.88 18.23
N ARG A 80 -8.91 16.86 17.51
CA ARG A 80 -10.11 17.66 17.85
C ARG A 80 -11.20 16.88 18.57
N THR A 81 -11.17 15.56 18.49
CA THR A 81 -12.27 14.73 19.01
C THR A 81 -11.85 13.82 20.16
N LEU A 82 -10.54 13.55 20.31
CA LEU A 82 -10.03 12.60 21.28
C LEU A 82 -9.03 13.26 22.25
N ASP A 83 -9.01 12.76 23.47
CA ASP A 83 -7.93 13.09 24.41
C ASP A 83 -6.58 12.58 23.89
N VAL A 84 -5.51 13.30 24.20
CA VAL A 84 -4.13 13.01 23.79
C VAL A 84 -3.72 11.56 24.06
N ALA A 85 -4.19 10.99 25.16
CA ALA A 85 -3.88 9.61 25.53
C ALA A 85 -4.32 8.58 24.46
N TRP A 86 -5.34 8.92 23.66
CA TRP A 86 -5.91 8.04 22.64
C TRP A 86 -5.34 8.25 21.23
N TRP A 87 -4.47 9.23 21.02
CA TRP A 87 -3.97 9.57 19.71
C TRP A 87 -3.25 8.40 19.02
N PRO A 88 -2.30 7.69 19.65
CA PRO A 88 -1.68 6.54 19.00
C PRO A 88 -2.68 5.44 18.65
N ALA A 89 -3.66 5.19 19.51
CA ALA A 89 -4.70 4.20 19.26
C ALA A 89 -5.60 4.59 18.06
N ALA A 90 -5.93 5.87 17.92
CA ALA A 90 -6.72 6.37 16.80
C ALA A 90 -5.94 6.26 15.46
N TYR A 91 -4.65 6.60 15.46
CA TYR A 91 -3.80 6.49 14.28
C TYR A 91 -3.66 5.02 13.83
N ASN A 92 -3.32 4.13 14.76
CA ASN A 92 -3.17 2.71 14.46
C ASN A 92 -4.53 2.07 14.12
N GLY A 93 -5.60 2.49 14.78
CA GLY A 93 -6.97 2.09 14.46
C GLY A 93 -7.39 2.48 13.05
N ALA A 94 -7.13 3.70 12.62
CA ALA A 94 -7.37 4.14 11.24
C ALA A 94 -6.52 3.34 10.24
N ALA A 95 -5.24 3.10 10.57
CA ALA A 95 -4.33 2.31 9.76
C ALA A 95 -4.75 0.82 9.68
N TYR A 96 -5.50 0.32 10.64
CA TYR A 96 -6.13 -1.00 10.60
C TYR A 96 -7.44 -1.00 9.79
N LEU A 97 -8.29 0.02 9.93
CA LEU A 97 -9.61 0.06 9.30
C LEU A 97 -9.57 0.29 7.78
N VAL A 98 -8.62 1.08 7.28
CA VAL A 98 -8.50 1.35 5.83
C VAL A 98 -8.23 0.07 5.03
N PRO A 99 -7.30 -0.83 5.41
CA PRO A 99 -7.18 -2.14 4.78
C PRO A 99 -8.46 -2.98 4.82
N LEU A 100 -9.22 -2.94 5.93
CA LEU A 100 -10.50 -3.66 6.00
C LEU A 100 -11.52 -3.12 5.00
N ALA A 101 -11.59 -1.80 4.81
CA ALA A 101 -12.42 -1.19 3.77
C ALA A 101 -11.98 -1.62 2.36
N LEU A 102 -10.66 -1.75 2.12
CA LEU A 102 -10.11 -2.29 0.88
C LEU A 102 -10.54 -3.75 0.66
N PHE A 103 -10.44 -4.60 1.68
CA PHE A 103 -10.85 -6.01 1.60
C PHE A 103 -12.35 -6.13 1.35
N ALA A 104 -13.18 -5.33 2.02
CA ALA A 104 -14.61 -5.25 1.78
C ALA A 104 -14.93 -4.77 0.35
N ARG A 105 -14.19 -3.78 -0.16
CA ARG A 105 -14.32 -3.34 -1.57
C ARG A 105 -14.02 -4.47 -2.53
N LEU A 106 -12.94 -5.22 -2.32
CA LEU A 106 -12.57 -6.38 -3.15
C LEU A 106 -13.62 -7.50 -3.06
N ALA A 107 -14.16 -7.77 -1.87
CA ALA A 107 -15.23 -8.75 -1.66
C ALA A 107 -16.56 -8.35 -2.35
N SER A 108 -16.77 -7.06 -2.57
CA SER A 108 -18.02 -6.53 -3.13
C SER A 108 -18.29 -7.11 -4.53
N ARG A 109 -19.58 -7.20 -4.89
CA ARG A 109 -20.01 -7.63 -6.23
C ARG A 109 -19.63 -6.66 -7.34
N ARG A 110 -19.25 -5.44 -6.97
CA ARG A 110 -18.84 -4.41 -7.91
C ARG A 110 -17.46 -4.69 -8.52
N ILE A 111 -16.62 -5.47 -7.86
CA ILE A 111 -15.29 -5.84 -8.39
C ILE A 111 -15.41 -7.14 -9.18
N ASP A 112 -15.01 -7.09 -10.45
CA ASP A 112 -15.06 -8.22 -11.39
C ASP A 112 -13.71 -8.93 -11.47
N LEU A 113 -13.31 -9.55 -10.35
CA LEU A 113 -12.13 -10.38 -10.24
C LEU A 113 -12.50 -11.78 -9.74
N PRO A 114 -11.89 -12.84 -10.30
CA PRO A 114 -12.06 -14.20 -9.79
C PRO A 114 -11.24 -14.42 -8.51
N ALA A 115 -11.48 -15.54 -7.83
CA ALA A 115 -10.72 -16.00 -6.65
C ALA A 115 -10.58 -14.96 -5.53
N LYS A 116 -11.54 -14.07 -5.34
CA LYS A 116 -11.52 -13.00 -4.34
C LYS A 116 -11.06 -13.40 -2.95
N PRO A 117 -11.48 -14.57 -2.38
CA PRO A 117 -10.99 -14.98 -1.07
C PRO A 117 -9.46 -15.03 -1.00
N ALA A 118 -8.82 -15.65 -1.97
CA ALA A 118 -7.37 -15.76 -1.99
C ALA A 118 -6.68 -14.42 -2.29
N LEU A 119 -7.28 -13.58 -3.16
CA LEU A 119 -6.77 -12.22 -3.42
C LEU A 119 -6.82 -11.34 -2.17
N ILE A 120 -7.87 -11.47 -1.34
CA ILE A 120 -8.00 -10.77 -0.05
C ILE A 120 -6.92 -11.24 0.92
N LEU A 121 -6.75 -12.56 1.07
CA LEU A 121 -5.77 -13.12 1.99
C LEU A 121 -4.34 -12.77 1.59
N ALA A 122 -4.06 -12.58 0.30
CA ALA A 122 -2.74 -12.19 -0.18
C ALA A 122 -2.23 -10.91 0.50
N PHE A 123 -3.09 -9.91 0.80
CA PHE A 123 -2.67 -8.69 1.50
C PHE A 123 -2.05 -8.92 2.87
N THR A 124 -2.48 -9.95 3.57
CA THR A 124 -2.02 -10.25 4.93
C THR A 124 -1.01 -11.37 4.99
N LEU A 125 -0.93 -12.20 3.95
CA LEU A 125 -0.03 -13.36 3.91
C LEU A 125 1.26 -13.10 3.11
N VAL A 126 1.33 -12.06 2.28
CA VAL A 126 2.59 -11.71 1.62
C VAL A 126 3.65 -11.31 2.64
N VAL A 127 4.87 -11.74 2.36
CA VAL A 127 6.03 -11.42 3.19
C VAL A 127 6.29 -9.91 3.21
N GLY A 128 6.80 -9.43 4.34
CA GLY A 128 7.18 -8.03 4.52
C GLY A 128 7.67 -7.77 5.93
N THR A 129 8.45 -6.72 6.10
CA THR A 129 9.00 -6.28 7.39
C THR A 129 7.95 -5.66 8.32
N GLY A 130 6.70 -5.50 7.86
CA GLY A 130 5.64 -4.88 8.64
C GLY A 130 5.60 -3.35 8.57
N GLU A 131 6.48 -2.74 7.80
CA GLU A 131 6.53 -1.28 7.62
C GLU A 131 5.23 -0.70 7.04
N VAL A 132 4.50 -1.47 6.22
CA VAL A 132 3.22 -1.05 5.62
C VAL A 132 2.02 -1.36 6.50
N LEU A 133 2.13 -2.37 7.38
CA LEU A 133 0.99 -2.90 8.11
C LEU A 133 0.71 -2.08 9.38
N ILE A 134 -0.51 -1.60 9.53
CA ILE A 134 -0.99 -0.81 10.68
C ILE A 134 -0.04 0.38 10.99
N VAL A 135 0.33 1.11 9.94
CA VAL A 135 1.13 2.33 9.97
C VAL A 135 0.43 3.39 9.13
N LEU A 136 0.07 4.50 9.74
CA LEU A 136 -0.79 5.50 9.10
C LEU A 136 -0.06 6.20 7.93
N THR A 137 1.20 6.59 8.11
CA THR A 137 2.01 7.20 7.05
C THR A 137 2.13 6.32 5.81
N ASN A 138 2.17 4.99 6.01
CA ASN A 138 2.32 4.01 4.94
C ASN A 138 1.00 3.52 4.33
N LEU A 139 -0.15 4.07 4.74
CA LEU A 139 -1.46 3.72 4.17
C LEU A 139 -1.54 3.94 2.65
N GLN A 140 -0.73 4.83 2.10
CA GLN A 140 -0.69 5.07 0.65
C GLN A 140 -0.44 3.79 -0.16
N TRP A 141 0.36 2.84 0.37
CA TRP A 141 0.67 1.57 -0.31
C TRP A 141 -0.55 0.64 -0.39
N LEU A 142 -1.38 0.60 0.65
CA LEU A 142 -2.64 -0.13 0.65
C LEU A 142 -3.74 0.63 -0.09
N ALA A 143 -3.82 1.95 0.10
CA ALA A 143 -4.80 2.80 -0.54
C ALA A 143 -4.66 2.80 -2.08
N ALA A 144 -3.45 2.62 -2.63
CA ALA A 144 -3.23 2.48 -4.07
C ALA A 144 -4.07 1.36 -4.70
N PHE A 145 -4.39 0.31 -3.95
CA PHE A 145 -5.25 -0.76 -4.47
C PHE A 145 -6.70 -0.32 -4.72
N PHE A 146 -7.21 0.73 -4.08
CA PHE A 146 -8.51 1.28 -4.45
C PHE A 146 -8.51 1.84 -5.87
N LEU A 147 -7.41 2.50 -6.30
CA LEU A 147 -7.23 2.94 -7.68
C LEU A 147 -7.15 1.75 -8.64
N LEU A 148 -6.39 0.72 -8.28
CA LEU A 148 -6.29 -0.50 -9.08
C LEU A 148 -7.62 -1.23 -9.17
N LEU A 149 -8.37 -1.37 -8.07
CA LEU A 149 -9.67 -2.03 -8.06
C LEU A 149 -10.70 -1.30 -8.91
N GLN A 150 -10.57 0.03 -9.08
CA GLN A 150 -11.45 0.78 -9.98
C GLN A 150 -11.32 0.31 -11.43
N VAL A 151 -10.15 -0.21 -11.85
CA VAL A 151 -9.95 -0.79 -13.19
C VAL A 151 -10.83 -2.03 -13.42
N PHE A 152 -11.21 -2.73 -12.36
CA PHE A 152 -12.05 -3.94 -12.37
C PHE A 152 -13.46 -3.70 -11.84
N ALA A 153 -13.81 -2.46 -11.51
CA ALA A 153 -15.12 -2.15 -10.94
C ALA A 153 -16.22 -2.17 -12.02
N ARG A 154 -17.40 -2.70 -11.70
CA ARG A 154 -18.60 -2.55 -12.51
C ARG A 154 -19.14 -1.14 -12.39
N PRO A 155 -19.83 -0.62 -13.40
CA PRO A 155 -20.43 0.72 -13.33
C PRO A 155 -21.30 0.90 -12.09
N PRO A 156 -21.32 2.12 -11.49
CA PRO A 156 -22.18 2.41 -10.36
C PRO A 156 -23.65 2.34 -10.77
N ARG A 157 -24.50 1.80 -9.89
CA ARG A 157 -25.92 1.62 -10.13
C ARG A 157 -26.77 2.79 -9.63
N THR A 158 -26.23 3.52 -8.63
CA THR A 158 -26.92 4.64 -7.99
C THR A 158 -26.02 5.87 -7.98
N PRO A 159 -26.61 7.09 -7.90
CA PRO A 159 -25.82 8.32 -7.73
C PRO A 159 -24.91 8.29 -6.47
N LEU A 160 -25.38 7.65 -5.39
CA LEU A 160 -24.60 7.52 -4.15
C LEU A 160 -23.37 6.63 -4.35
N GLU A 161 -23.49 5.50 -5.07
CA GLU A 161 -22.34 4.67 -5.43
C GLU A 161 -21.34 5.44 -6.28
N ARG A 162 -21.82 6.25 -7.23
CA ARG A 162 -20.97 7.09 -8.07
C ARG A 162 -20.25 8.15 -7.23
N ALA A 163 -20.97 8.87 -6.39
CA ALA A 163 -20.38 9.88 -5.52
C ALA A 163 -19.34 9.26 -4.57
N GLY A 164 -19.64 8.09 -3.98
CA GLY A 164 -18.71 7.35 -3.13
C GLY A 164 -17.45 6.91 -3.86
N ASP A 165 -17.56 6.41 -5.10
CA ASP A 165 -16.39 6.06 -5.91
C ASP A 165 -15.52 7.28 -6.20
N LEU A 166 -16.12 8.41 -6.61
CA LEU A 166 -15.38 9.63 -6.94
C LEU A 166 -14.72 10.24 -5.71
N ALA A 167 -15.41 10.28 -4.57
CA ALA A 167 -14.84 10.74 -3.30
C ALA A 167 -13.66 9.86 -2.87
N LEU A 168 -13.80 8.55 -2.97
CA LEU A 168 -12.72 7.60 -2.67
C LEU A 168 -11.52 7.82 -3.59
N LEU A 169 -11.74 7.96 -4.91
CA LEU A 169 -10.67 8.22 -5.88
C LEU A 169 -9.96 9.56 -5.61
N ALA A 170 -10.70 10.60 -5.23
CA ALA A 170 -10.12 11.89 -4.87
C ALA A 170 -9.23 11.79 -3.62
N VAL A 171 -9.75 11.20 -2.54
CA VAL A 171 -9.01 11.04 -1.28
C VAL A 171 -7.75 10.17 -1.47
N VAL A 172 -7.91 9.02 -2.13
CA VAL A 172 -6.80 8.10 -2.37
C VAL A 172 -5.81 8.66 -3.38
N GLY A 173 -6.29 9.36 -4.41
CA GLY A 173 -5.44 10.00 -5.42
C GLY A 173 -4.59 11.13 -4.85
N LEU A 174 -5.08 11.82 -3.82
CA LEU A 174 -4.33 12.83 -3.07
C LEU A 174 -3.54 12.25 -1.89
N ASN A 175 -3.41 10.92 -1.83
CA ASN A 175 -2.66 10.22 -0.79
C ASN A 175 -1.43 9.51 -1.38
N GLY A 176 -0.43 10.28 -1.77
CA GLY A 176 0.78 9.76 -2.41
C GLY A 176 0.74 9.79 -3.94
N PRO A 177 1.78 9.31 -4.61
CA PRO A 177 1.97 9.49 -6.05
C PRO A 177 1.16 8.52 -6.93
N PHE A 178 0.39 7.60 -6.34
CA PHE A 178 -0.19 6.45 -7.04
C PHE A 178 -1.26 6.81 -8.06
N ALA A 179 -1.89 7.99 -7.97
CA ALA A 179 -2.78 8.49 -9.02
C ALA A 179 -2.05 8.66 -10.35
N ALA A 180 -0.82 9.16 -10.33
CA ALA A 180 0.02 9.27 -11.52
C ALA A 180 0.51 7.90 -12.01
N VAL A 181 0.91 7.01 -11.09
CA VAL A 181 1.44 5.69 -11.40
C VAL A 181 0.38 4.76 -12.00
N LEU A 182 -0.83 4.74 -11.43
CA LEU A 182 -1.91 3.84 -11.84
C LEU A 182 -2.94 4.49 -12.79
N GLY A 183 -2.90 5.81 -12.95
CA GLY A 183 -3.77 6.56 -13.87
C GLY A 183 -3.79 6.00 -15.30
N PRO A 184 -2.66 5.59 -15.90
CA PRO A 184 -2.64 4.97 -17.22
C PRO A 184 -3.55 3.74 -17.36
N LEU A 185 -3.75 2.95 -16.28
CA LEU A 185 -4.67 1.82 -16.31
C LEU A 185 -6.15 2.25 -16.36
N LEU A 186 -6.49 3.37 -15.68
CA LEU A 186 -7.83 3.95 -15.77
C LEU A 186 -8.07 4.56 -17.16
N ALA A 187 -7.05 5.19 -17.74
CA ALA A 187 -7.12 5.68 -19.12
C ALA A 187 -7.32 4.52 -20.10
N TRP A 188 -6.59 3.43 -19.96
CA TRP A 188 -6.79 2.23 -20.75
C TRP A 188 -8.21 1.67 -20.59
N ARG A 189 -8.71 1.56 -19.37
CA ARG A 189 -10.08 1.12 -19.11
C ARG A 189 -11.10 2.02 -19.83
N TRP A 190 -11.00 3.35 -19.68
CA TRP A 190 -11.88 4.29 -20.37
C TRP A 190 -11.77 4.11 -21.90
N TRP A 191 -10.58 3.92 -22.41
CA TRP A 191 -10.37 3.67 -23.86
C TRP A 191 -11.15 2.45 -24.35
N GLU A 192 -11.23 1.39 -23.57
CA GLU A 192 -11.98 0.18 -23.92
C GLU A 192 -13.51 0.35 -23.76
N THR A 193 -13.96 1.02 -22.71
CA THR A 193 -15.38 1.09 -22.35
C THR A 193 -16.10 2.27 -22.96
N ARG A 194 -15.40 3.39 -23.16
CA ARG A 194 -15.95 4.69 -23.59
C ARG A 194 -17.10 5.18 -22.71
N SER A 195 -17.19 4.68 -21.49
CA SER A 195 -18.27 5.04 -20.57
C SER A 195 -18.03 6.40 -19.91
N ARG A 196 -19.13 7.12 -19.61
CA ARG A 196 -19.06 8.41 -18.90
C ARG A 196 -18.56 8.24 -17.47
N ASP A 197 -18.91 7.13 -16.82
CA ASP A 197 -18.46 6.84 -15.45
C ASP A 197 -16.95 6.63 -15.39
N ASP A 198 -16.39 5.88 -16.35
CA ASP A 198 -14.95 5.68 -16.43
C ASP A 198 -14.18 6.95 -16.82
N LEU A 199 -14.79 7.80 -17.68
CA LEU A 199 -14.23 9.13 -18.00
C LEU A 199 -14.18 10.02 -16.76
N THR A 200 -15.27 10.06 -15.97
CA THR A 200 -15.32 10.88 -14.75
C THR A 200 -14.32 10.35 -13.70
N ALA A 201 -14.20 9.03 -13.54
CA ALA A 201 -13.20 8.43 -12.68
C ALA A 201 -11.76 8.77 -13.12
N LEU A 202 -11.48 8.72 -14.42
CA LEU A 202 -10.22 9.13 -15.02
C LEU A 202 -9.94 10.62 -14.79
N ALA A 203 -10.95 11.49 -14.94
CA ALA A 203 -10.80 12.93 -14.75
C ALA A 203 -10.45 13.27 -13.29
N VAL A 204 -11.14 12.65 -12.32
CA VAL A 204 -10.84 12.85 -10.88
C VAL A 204 -9.43 12.33 -10.55
N THR A 205 -9.07 11.15 -11.04
CA THR A 205 -7.73 10.58 -10.81
C THR A 205 -6.66 11.40 -11.51
N GLY A 206 -6.93 11.90 -12.72
CA GLY A 206 -6.04 12.77 -13.48
C GLY A 206 -5.82 14.12 -12.79
N ALA A 207 -6.87 14.73 -12.24
CA ALA A 207 -6.75 15.94 -11.44
C ALA A 207 -5.88 15.72 -10.20
N ALA A 208 -6.08 14.62 -9.49
CA ALA A 208 -5.24 14.26 -8.36
C ALA A 208 -3.78 14.02 -8.80
N ALA A 209 -3.55 13.30 -9.90
CA ALA A 209 -2.22 13.05 -10.46
C ALA A 209 -1.51 14.35 -10.85
N LEU A 210 -2.24 15.29 -11.47
CA LEU A 210 -1.73 16.61 -11.84
C LEU A 210 -1.34 17.42 -10.60
N THR A 211 -2.20 17.44 -9.57
CA THR A 211 -1.91 18.12 -8.30
C THR A 211 -0.64 17.55 -7.66
N GLN A 212 -0.53 16.23 -7.55
CA GLN A 212 0.66 15.57 -6.98
C GLN A 212 1.91 15.83 -7.83
N GLY A 213 1.78 15.81 -9.16
CA GLY A 213 2.88 16.11 -10.08
C GLY A 213 3.39 17.54 -9.96
N ILE A 214 2.50 18.53 -9.86
CA ILE A 214 2.87 19.94 -9.66
C ILE A 214 3.62 20.10 -8.35
N LEU A 215 3.12 19.53 -7.25
CA LEU A 215 3.76 19.61 -5.95
C LEU A 215 5.13 18.92 -5.96
N LEU A 216 5.24 17.79 -6.62
CA LEU A 216 6.52 17.09 -6.76
C LEU A 216 7.55 17.93 -7.51
N LEU A 217 7.15 18.63 -8.57
CA LEU A 217 8.02 19.52 -9.33
C LEU A 217 8.43 20.79 -8.57
N GLN A 218 7.58 21.28 -7.67
CA GLN A 218 7.83 22.47 -6.86
C GLN A 218 8.64 22.18 -5.59
N THR A 219 8.64 20.95 -5.13
CA THR A 219 9.38 20.57 -3.93
C THR A 219 10.81 20.21 -4.31
N PRO A 220 11.83 20.90 -3.77
CA PRO A 220 13.18 20.45 -3.92
C PRO A 220 13.27 19.01 -3.41
N LEU A 221 13.55 18.11 -4.31
CA LEU A 221 13.77 16.74 -3.92
C LEU A 221 15.14 16.71 -3.25
N ASP A 222 15.17 16.77 -1.95
CA ASP A 222 16.34 16.41 -1.13
C ASP A 222 16.54 14.88 -1.20
N ILE A 223 16.47 14.40 -2.42
CA ILE A 223 16.61 13.00 -2.71
C ILE A 223 18.07 12.79 -2.92
N ASN A 224 18.76 12.52 -1.81
CA ASN A 224 20.08 11.94 -1.89
C ASN A 224 20.88 12.63 -2.99
N ALA A 225 21.40 13.82 -2.66
CA ALA A 225 22.13 14.69 -3.60
C ALA A 225 23.20 13.93 -4.39
N GLU A 226 23.60 12.78 -3.90
CA GLU A 226 24.37 11.76 -4.58
C GLU A 226 23.41 10.77 -5.27
N ALA A 227 22.80 11.21 -6.35
CA ALA A 227 21.92 10.35 -7.15
C ALA A 227 22.66 9.06 -7.53
N THR A 228 22.36 7.97 -6.84
CA THR A 228 22.89 6.64 -7.19
C THR A 228 22.57 6.39 -8.67
N PRO A 229 23.58 6.24 -9.54
CA PRO A 229 23.32 6.07 -10.96
C PRO A 229 22.49 4.80 -11.20
N PHE A 230 21.59 4.86 -12.18
CA PHE A 230 20.82 3.69 -12.54
C PHE A 230 21.76 2.58 -13.07
N ARG A 231 21.75 1.43 -12.41
CA ARG A 231 22.52 0.23 -12.77
C ARG A 231 21.57 -0.91 -13.12
N PRO A 232 21.38 -1.27 -14.41
CA PRO A 232 20.39 -2.26 -14.82
C PRO A 232 20.56 -3.63 -14.15
N LEU A 233 21.80 -4.08 -13.99
CA LEU A 233 22.09 -5.36 -13.33
C LEU A 233 21.68 -5.34 -11.86
N MET A 234 21.94 -4.24 -11.17
CA MET A 234 21.52 -4.05 -9.78
C MET A 234 19.98 -3.99 -9.68
N ALA A 235 19.31 -3.29 -10.59
CA ALA A 235 17.87 -3.26 -10.62
C ALA A 235 17.27 -4.67 -10.80
N LEU A 236 17.84 -5.50 -11.67
CA LEU A 236 17.45 -6.90 -11.84
C LEU A 236 17.73 -7.72 -10.57
N SER A 237 18.87 -7.49 -9.90
CA SER A 237 19.21 -8.15 -8.65
C SER A 237 18.19 -7.82 -7.55
N VAL A 238 17.83 -6.55 -7.39
CA VAL A 238 16.81 -6.11 -6.44
C VAL A 238 15.44 -6.71 -6.76
N ILE A 239 15.01 -6.70 -8.03
CA ILE A 239 13.76 -7.36 -8.46
C ILE A 239 13.80 -8.85 -8.11
N GLY A 240 14.88 -9.54 -8.42
CA GLY A 240 15.03 -10.95 -8.12
C GLY A 240 15.02 -11.25 -6.62
N SER A 241 15.77 -10.48 -5.82
CA SER A 241 15.81 -10.67 -4.38
C SER A 241 14.46 -10.37 -3.72
N ARG A 242 13.80 -9.26 -4.09
CA ARG A 242 12.59 -8.76 -3.44
C ARG A 242 11.29 -9.42 -3.90
N LEU A 243 11.22 -9.85 -5.17
CA LEU A 243 9.99 -10.44 -5.75
C LEU A 243 10.08 -11.94 -5.99
N VAL A 244 11.28 -12.54 -5.95
CA VAL A 244 11.47 -13.98 -6.17
C VAL A 244 12.13 -14.65 -4.97
N THR A 245 13.38 -14.29 -4.66
CA THR A 245 14.14 -15.01 -3.64
C THR A 245 13.47 -14.93 -2.27
N TRP A 246 13.23 -13.73 -1.78
CA TRP A 246 12.57 -13.58 -0.49
C TRP A 246 11.18 -14.21 -0.40
N PRO A 247 10.21 -13.91 -1.31
CA PRO A 247 8.87 -14.47 -1.19
C PRO A 247 8.80 -16.01 -1.29
N PHE A 248 9.68 -16.62 -2.06
CA PHE A 248 9.58 -18.04 -2.39
C PHE A 248 10.68 -18.94 -1.81
N LEU A 249 11.79 -18.36 -1.35
CA LEU A 249 12.91 -19.10 -0.74
C LEU A 249 13.20 -18.67 0.70
N GLY A 250 12.54 -17.63 1.19
CA GLY A 250 12.70 -17.11 2.56
C GLY A 250 13.75 -16.00 2.67
N PRO A 251 13.74 -15.28 3.83
CA PRO A 251 14.64 -14.15 4.06
C PRO A 251 16.13 -14.58 4.11
N ASP A 252 16.40 -15.76 4.65
CA ASP A 252 17.76 -16.27 4.85
C ASP A 252 18.46 -16.61 3.52
N ALA A 253 17.70 -16.85 2.45
CA ALA A 253 18.26 -17.11 1.14
C ALA A 253 18.82 -15.84 0.45
N VAL A 254 18.41 -14.65 0.89
CA VAL A 254 18.83 -13.40 0.24
C VAL A 254 20.30 -13.08 0.51
N PRO A 255 20.80 -13.07 1.76
CA PRO A 255 22.21 -12.75 2.02
C PRO A 255 23.19 -13.85 1.59
N VAL A 256 22.69 -15.09 1.40
CA VAL A 256 23.55 -16.22 1.01
C VAL A 256 23.80 -16.28 -0.50
N ALA A 257 22.84 -15.83 -1.29
CA ALA A 257 22.96 -15.85 -2.76
C ALA A 257 23.75 -14.64 -3.28
N ALA A 258 24.67 -14.89 -4.20
CA ALA A 258 25.41 -13.80 -4.83
C ALA A 258 24.50 -12.87 -5.66
N PRO A 259 24.80 -11.55 -5.77
CA PRO A 259 23.97 -10.58 -6.50
C PRO A 259 23.59 -10.99 -7.92
N TRP A 260 24.50 -11.62 -8.65
CA TRP A 260 24.21 -12.08 -10.01
C TRP A 260 23.14 -13.20 -10.07
N VAL A 261 23.01 -14.02 -9.00
CA VAL A 261 21.97 -15.06 -8.90
C VAL A 261 20.61 -14.38 -8.82
N HIS A 262 20.48 -13.34 -8.00
CA HIS A 262 19.27 -12.54 -7.93
C HIS A 262 18.97 -11.85 -9.27
N ALA A 263 19.98 -11.31 -9.95
CA ALA A 263 19.79 -10.68 -11.26
C ALA A 263 19.26 -11.66 -12.31
N VAL A 264 19.80 -12.89 -12.33
CA VAL A 264 19.29 -13.97 -13.19
C VAL A 264 17.85 -14.33 -12.80
N ALA A 265 17.55 -14.49 -11.53
CA ALA A 265 16.20 -14.75 -11.04
C ALA A 265 15.22 -13.64 -11.45
N GLY A 266 15.63 -12.37 -11.32
CA GLY A 266 14.86 -11.21 -11.76
C GLY A 266 14.60 -11.20 -13.26
N ALA A 267 15.60 -11.48 -14.07
CA ALA A 267 15.48 -11.56 -15.54
C ALA A 267 14.54 -12.68 -15.97
N LEU A 268 14.70 -13.88 -15.39
CA LEU A 268 13.82 -15.03 -15.64
C LEU A 268 12.38 -14.74 -15.22
N PHE A 269 12.20 -14.10 -14.09
CA PHE A 269 10.88 -13.68 -13.60
C PHE A 269 10.19 -12.71 -14.56
N LEU A 270 10.89 -11.67 -15.02
CA LEU A 270 10.34 -10.71 -15.98
C LEU A 270 10.03 -11.38 -17.32
N GLY A 271 10.89 -12.27 -17.81
CA GLY A 271 10.66 -13.05 -19.01
C GLY A 271 9.44 -13.97 -18.89
N ALA A 272 9.30 -14.66 -17.76
CA ALA A 272 8.15 -15.51 -17.46
C ALA A 272 6.85 -14.69 -17.37
N LEU A 273 6.87 -13.51 -16.73
CA LEU A 273 5.72 -12.62 -16.68
C LEU A 273 5.27 -12.16 -18.07
N ALA A 274 6.22 -11.78 -18.93
CA ALA A 274 5.92 -11.37 -20.30
C ALA A 274 5.28 -12.50 -21.10
N GLY A 275 5.87 -13.69 -21.07
CA GLY A 275 5.33 -14.88 -21.75
C GLY A 275 3.96 -15.27 -21.20
N TRP A 276 3.78 -15.17 -19.91
CA TRP A 276 2.55 -15.50 -19.21
C TRP A 276 1.42 -14.50 -19.52
N ALA A 277 1.71 -13.20 -19.55
CA ALA A 277 0.74 -12.16 -19.90
C ALA A 277 0.14 -12.37 -21.29
N LEU A 278 0.92 -12.91 -22.21
CA LEU A 278 0.52 -13.11 -23.61
C LEU A 278 -0.27 -14.40 -23.88
N ARG A 279 -0.38 -15.32 -22.92
CA ARG A 279 -1.13 -16.58 -23.12
C ARG A 279 -2.59 -16.30 -23.47
N PRO A 280 -3.11 -16.91 -24.56
CA PRO A 280 -4.48 -16.70 -25.06
C PRO A 280 -5.48 -17.50 -24.23
N GLU A 281 -5.94 -16.94 -23.13
CA GLU A 281 -6.92 -17.55 -22.21
C GLU A 281 -7.97 -16.54 -21.76
N ALA A 282 -9.06 -17.02 -21.15
CA ALA A 282 -10.17 -16.19 -20.67
C ALA A 282 -9.72 -15.12 -19.65
N LEU A 283 -8.67 -15.40 -18.87
CA LEU A 283 -8.12 -14.48 -17.88
C LEU A 283 -7.09 -13.49 -18.45
N ARG A 284 -6.75 -13.59 -19.74
CA ARG A 284 -5.76 -12.70 -20.38
C ARG A 284 -6.01 -11.21 -20.11
N PRO A 285 -7.22 -10.65 -20.22
CA PRO A 285 -7.44 -9.22 -19.98
C PRO A 285 -7.14 -8.80 -18.54
N ILE A 286 -7.48 -9.66 -17.57
CA ILE A 286 -7.18 -9.41 -16.15
C ILE A 286 -5.67 -9.51 -15.92
N ARG A 287 -5.06 -10.59 -16.41
CA ARG A 287 -3.64 -10.89 -16.27
C ARG A 287 -2.79 -9.76 -16.85
N LEU A 288 -3.11 -9.30 -18.05
CA LEU A 288 -2.37 -8.23 -18.72
C LEU A 288 -2.42 -6.93 -17.93
N ARG A 289 -3.58 -6.53 -17.40
CA ARG A 289 -3.72 -5.33 -16.55
C ARG A 289 -2.91 -5.45 -15.25
N LEU A 290 -2.90 -6.63 -14.62
CA LEU A 290 -2.11 -6.86 -13.41
C LEU A 290 -0.61 -6.87 -13.68
N VAL A 291 -0.16 -7.44 -14.81
CA VAL A 291 1.25 -7.41 -15.21
C VAL A 291 1.70 -5.99 -15.56
N VAL A 292 0.86 -5.21 -16.24
CA VAL A 292 1.16 -3.79 -16.51
C VAL A 292 1.19 -2.99 -15.21
N ALA A 293 0.24 -3.22 -14.28
CA ALA A 293 0.27 -2.59 -12.96
C ALA A 293 1.56 -2.94 -12.20
N LEU A 294 1.93 -4.22 -12.17
CA LEU A 294 3.16 -4.70 -11.55
C LEU A 294 4.40 -4.03 -12.17
N GLY A 295 4.48 -3.97 -13.50
CA GLY A 295 5.60 -3.35 -14.22
C GLY A 295 5.74 -1.86 -13.90
N ILE A 296 4.64 -1.10 -14.00
CA ILE A 296 4.65 0.35 -13.76
C ILE A 296 4.99 0.65 -12.29
N VAL A 297 4.35 -0.05 -11.33
CA VAL A 297 4.62 0.18 -9.89
C VAL A 297 6.06 -0.21 -9.55
N THR A 298 6.53 -1.38 -10.01
CA THR A 298 7.91 -1.81 -9.75
C THR A 298 8.93 -0.83 -10.34
N ALA A 299 8.71 -0.37 -11.57
CA ALA A 299 9.59 0.62 -12.20
C ALA A 299 9.59 1.94 -11.44
N ALA A 300 8.42 2.47 -11.06
CA ALA A 300 8.30 3.70 -10.28
C ALA A 300 8.99 3.59 -8.91
N CYS A 301 8.79 2.47 -8.22
CA CYS A 301 9.41 2.21 -6.92
C CYS A 301 10.93 2.04 -7.03
N ALA A 302 11.41 1.25 -7.99
CA ALA A 302 12.84 1.06 -8.21
C ALA A 302 13.54 2.36 -8.59
N PHE A 303 12.89 3.21 -9.39
CA PHE A 303 13.45 4.50 -9.75
C PHE A 303 13.47 5.46 -8.56
N ARG A 304 12.37 5.56 -7.81
CA ARG A 304 12.22 6.50 -6.68
C ARG A 304 13.10 6.14 -5.50
N ALA A 305 13.23 4.86 -5.21
CA ALA A 305 13.89 4.34 -4.01
C ALA A 305 15.25 3.70 -4.30
N ARG A 306 15.88 4.05 -5.42
CA ARG A 306 17.12 3.39 -5.85
C ARG A 306 18.27 3.52 -4.83
N ALA A 307 18.35 4.61 -4.09
CA ALA A 307 19.38 4.79 -3.07
C ALA A 307 19.12 3.92 -1.83
N ASP A 308 17.84 3.80 -1.41
CA ASP A 308 17.47 3.12 -0.17
C ASP A 308 17.35 1.60 -0.34
N THR A 309 16.99 1.13 -1.54
CA THR A 309 16.60 -0.27 -1.78
C THR A 309 17.64 -1.08 -2.54
N TRP A 310 18.70 -0.47 -3.00
CA TRP A 310 19.76 -1.14 -3.77
C TRP A 310 20.88 -1.70 -2.91
N ALA A 311 20.85 -1.48 -1.60
CA ALA A 311 21.66 -2.22 -0.66
C ALA A 311 21.10 -3.64 -0.53
N GLU A 312 21.84 -4.63 -1.01
CA GLU A 312 21.39 -6.03 -1.11
C GLU A 312 21.31 -6.74 0.24
N ASP A 313 22.08 -6.26 1.19
CA ASP A 313 22.23 -6.79 2.55
C ASP A 313 21.09 -6.39 3.49
N THR A 314 20.30 -5.37 3.15
CA THR A 314 19.23 -4.86 4.02
C THR A 314 17.86 -5.04 3.40
N LEU A 315 17.20 -6.17 3.73
CA LEU A 315 15.79 -6.39 3.39
C LEU A 315 14.85 -5.42 4.12
N VAL A 316 15.33 -4.76 5.17
CA VAL A 316 14.55 -3.89 6.04
C VAL A 316 14.29 -2.55 5.40
N ASN A 317 15.32 -1.92 4.83
CA ASN A 317 15.17 -0.60 4.24
C ASN A 317 14.36 -0.63 2.94
N GLY A 318 13.34 0.22 2.89
CA GLY A 318 12.52 0.40 1.70
C GLY A 318 11.65 -0.81 1.35
N ASP A 319 11.37 -1.70 2.29
CA ASP A 319 10.51 -2.86 2.06
C ASP A 319 9.10 -2.44 1.59
N ARG A 320 8.60 -1.31 2.07
CA ARG A 320 7.33 -0.70 1.64
C ARG A 320 7.19 -0.56 0.12
N TYR A 321 8.27 -0.29 -0.60
CA TYR A 321 8.27 -0.12 -2.05
C TYR A 321 7.92 -1.41 -2.81
N TYR A 322 8.17 -2.57 -2.20
CA TYR A 322 7.92 -3.88 -2.81
C TYR A 322 6.65 -4.56 -2.31
N TYR A 323 5.91 -3.93 -1.41
CA TYR A 323 4.65 -4.49 -0.91
C TYR A 323 3.60 -4.66 -2.01
N ILE A 324 3.29 -3.58 -2.76
CA ILE A 324 2.34 -3.66 -3.89
C ILE A 324 2.81 -4.68 -4.93
N PRO A 325 4.06 -4.64 -5.42
CA PRO A 325 4.58 -5.65 -6.32
C PRO A 325 4.38 -7.09 -5.82
N ARG A 326 4.67 -7.38 -4.56
CA ARG A 326 4.48 -8.73 -3.99
C ARG A 326 3.02 -9.17 -3.94
N VAL A 327 2.11 -8.29 -3.55
CA VAL A 327 0.67 -8.58 -3.59
C VAL A 327 0.22 -8.89 -5.02
N LEU A 328 0.68 -8.10 -6.01
CA LEU A 328 0.36 -8.34 -7.42
C LEU A 328 0.94 -9.66 -7.95
N VAL A 329 2.16 -10.02 -7.55
CA VAL A 329 2.74 -11.34 -7.86
C VAL A 329 1.90 -12.45 -7.25
N ALA A 330 1.53 -12.34 -5.98
CA ALA A 330 0.67 -13.30 -5.30
C ALA A 330 -0.70 -13.42 -6.02
N TRP A 331 -1.30 -12.31 -6.44
CA TRP A 331 -2.55 -12.31 -7.21
C TRP A 331 -2.39 -13.03 -8.54
N LEU A 332 -1.32 -12.77 -9.28
CA LEU A 332 -1.03 -13.44 -10.55
C LEU A 332 -0.87 -14.95 -10.34
N VAL A 333 -0.14 -15.38 -9.31
CA VAL A 333 0.03 -16.81 -8.98
C VAL A 333 -1.30 -17.45 -8.58
N VAL A 334 -2.10 -16.79 -7.76
CA VAL A 334 -3.42 -17.28 -7.33
C VAL A 334 -4.38 -17.44 -8.51
N LEU A 335 -4.33 -16.57 -9.51
CA LEU A 335 -5.19 -16.68 -10.70
C LEU A 335 -4.90 -17.95 -11.51
N GLU A 336 -3.70 -18.50 -11.41
CA GLU A 336 -3.33 -19.75 -12.08
C GLU A 336 -3.63 -21.02 -11.28
N TRP A 337 -4.25 -20.89 -10.11
CA TRP A 337 -4.57 -22.03 -9.24
C TRP A 337 -5.37 -23.15 -9.94
N ARG A 338 -6.13 -22.79 -10.98
CA ARG A 338 -6.96 -23.69 -11.79
C ARG A 338 -6.59 -23.66 -13.28
N ALA A 339 -5.37 -23.22 -13.60
CA ALA A 339 -4.92 -23.12 -15.01
C ALA A 339 -4.78 -24.47 -15.69
N GLN A 340 -4.79 -24.43 -17.01
CA GLN A 340 -4.41 -25.54 -17.87
C GLN A 340 -3.09 -25.17 -18.60
N PRO A 341 -2.14 -26.09 -18.77
CA PRO A 341 -2.16 -27.48 -18.31
C PRO A 341 -2.05 -27.60 -16.78
N ALA A 342 -2.42 -28.74 -16.21
CA ALA A 342 -2.41 -29.01 -14.78
C ALA A 342 -1.06 -28.71 -14.08
N ALA A 343 0.04 -28.87 -14.80
CA ALA A 343 1.38 -28.54 -14.29
C ALA A 343 1.50 -27.09 -13.81
N VAL A 344 0.88 -26.12 -14.53
CA VAL A 344 0.87 -24.70 -14.14
C VAL A 344 0.08 -24.51 -12.84
N ALA A 345 -1.07 -25.16 -12.73
CA ALA A 345 -1.88 -25.10 -11.50
C ALA A 345 -1.14 -25.72 -10.30
N TRP A 346 -0.44 -26.82 -10.50
CA TRP A 346 0.37 -27.42 -9.44
C TRP A 346 1.56 -26.53 -9.05
N ALA A 347 2.27 -25.95 -10.02
CA ALA A 347 3.33 -24.99 -9.74
C ALA A 347 2.81 -23.79 -8.93
N ALA A 348 1.66 -23.21 -9.31
CA ALA A 348 1.05 -22.11 -8.58
C ALA A 348 0.70 -22.50 -7.12
N ARG A 349 0.11 -23.68 -6.92
CA ARG A 349 -0.22 -24.20 -5.58
C ARG A 349 1.02 -24.42 -4.72
N THR A 350 2.07 -25.01 -5.30
CA THR A 350 3.35 -25.24 -4.62
C THR A 350 4.01 -23.93 -4.20
N LEU A 351 4.03 -22.92 -5.09
CA LEU A 351 4.58 -21.60 -4.79
C LEU A 351 3.83 -20.92 -3.64
N VAL A 352 2.49 -20.96 -3.65
CA VAL A 352 1.68 -20.40 -2.56
C VAL A 352 1.95 -21.15 -1.25
N ALA A 353 1.94 -22.48 -1.28
CA ALA A 353 2.18 -23.30 -0.08
C ALA A 353 3.59 -23.08 0.47
N ALA A 354 4.61 -23.08 -0.39
CA ALA A 354 5.99 -22.81 0.01
C ALA A 354 6.13 -21.41 0.61
N GLY A 355 5.58 -20.37 -0.04
CA GLY A 355 5.61 -19.02 0.47
C GLY A 355 4.97 -18.91 1.86
N ILE A 356 3.81 -19.53 2.09
CA ILE A 356 3.16 -19.52 3.41
C ILE A 356 4.02 -20.26 4.45
N LEU A 357 4.48 -21.47 4.15
CA LEU A 357 5.23 -22.31 5.09
C LEU A 357 6.57 -21.68 5.48
N LEU A 358 7.30 -21.12 4.52
CA LEU A 358 8.59 -20.48 4.78
C LEU A 358 8.48 -19.20 5.62
N HIS A 359 7.35 -18.51 5.52
CA HIS A 359 7.16 -17.26 6.25
C HIS A 359 6.30 -17.39 7.51
N LEU A 360 5.78 -18.58 7.79
CA LEU A 360 4.99 -18.84 9.00
C LEU A 360 5.74 -18.49 10.30
N PRO A 361 7.03 -18.83 10.46
CA PRO A 361 7.80 -18.44 11.65
C PRO A 361 7.95 -16.91 11.82
N HIS A 362 7.90 -16.16 10.74
CA HIS A 362 8.03 -14.69 10.70
C HIS A 362 6.68 -13.99 10.56
N PHE A 363 5.56 -14.72 10.73
CA PHE A 363 4.24 -14.16 10.52
C PHE A 363 3.90 -13.08 11.55
N ILE A 364 4.19 -13.33 12.83
CA ILE A 364 4.00 -12.35 13.90
C ILE A 364 5.24 -11.48 13.99
N LEU A 365 5.07 -10.19 13.78
CA LEU A 365 6.15 -9.22 13.82
C LEU A 365 6.53 -8.93 15.28
N PRO A 366 7.85 -8.87 15.60
CA PRO A 366 8.31 -8.62 16.96
C PRO A 366 7.81 -7.27 17.47
N ALA A 367 7.50 -7.21 18.75
CA ALA A 367 7.12 -5.96 19.40
C ALA A 367 8.36 -5.06 19.55
N PRO A 368 8.27 -3.78 19.18
CA PRO A 368 9.31 -2.81 19.45
C PRO A 368 9.31 -2.39 20.92
N PRO A 369 10.32 -1.64 21.38
CA PRO A 369 10.30 -0.99 22.68
C PRO A 369 9.05 -0.10 22.85
N ASP A 370 8.51 -0.05 24.07
CA ASP A 370 7.45 0.88 24.41
C ASP A 370 8.06 2.24 24.83
N TYR A 371 7.76 3.27 24.05
CA TYR A 371 8.24 4.64 24.31
C TYR A 371 7.31 5.44 25.24
N ARG A 372 6.37 4.76 25.93
CA ARG A 372 5.59 5.29 27.05
C ARG A 372 4.86 6.61 26.73
N TRP A 373 4.08 6.59 25.66
CA TRP A 373 3.30 7.77 25.23
C TRP A 373 2.58 8.48 26.38
N ALA A 374 2.07 7.74 27.38
CA ALA A 374 1.34 8.29 28.53
C ALA A 374 2.16 9.32 29.34
N GLU A 375 3.48 9.17 29.41
CA GLU A 375 4.37 10.07 30.16
C GLU A 375 4.44 11.47 29.52
N HIS A 376 4.14 11.60 28.22
CA HIS A 376 4.19 12.83 27.47
C HIS A 376 2.84 13.54 27.34
N CYS A 377 1.74 12.87 27.68
CA CYS A 377 0.39 13.40 27.50
C CYS A 377 0.15 14.72 28.21
N ASP A 378 0.67 14.90 29.43
CA ASP A 378 0.47 16.13 30.20
C ASP A 378 1.23 17.32 29.61
N ALA A 379 2.40 17.12 29.04
CA ALA A 379 3.13 18.17 28.34
C ALA A 379 2.36 18.64 27.11
N ILE A 380 1.84 17.69 26.32
CA ILE A 380 1.05 17.98 25.12
C ILE A 380 -0.26 18.70 25.48
N ARG A 381 -1.00 18.26 26.52
CA ARG A 381 -2.24 18.92 26.98
C ARG A 381 -1.99 20.37 27.41
N ARG A 382 -0.88 20.60 28.10
CA ARG A 382 -0.48 21.95 28.51
C ARG A 382 0.09 22.78 27.37
N GLY A 383 0.29 22.21 26.19
CA GLY A 383 0.92 22.90 25.07
C GLY A 383 2.40 23.25 25.31
N VAL A 384 3.10 22.48 26.14
CA VAL A 384 4.52 22.68 26.44
C VAL A 384 5.36 21.90 25.45
N PRO A 385 6.49 22.46 24.94
CA PRO A 385 7.41 21.73 24.07
C PRO A 385 7.89 20.43 24.71
N ALA A 386 7.99 19.38 23.90
CA ALA A 386 8.46 18.07 24.35
C ALA A 386 9.16 17.31 23.20
N ASN A 387 10.19 16.55 23.56
CA ASN A 387 10.82 15.58 22.66
C ASN A 387 10.35 14.19 23.05
N ILE A 388 9.73 13.50 22.10
CA ILE A 388 9.07 12.22 22.34
C ILE A 388 9.65 11.19 21.39
N HIS A 389 10.17 10.12 21.94
CA HIS A 389 10.58 8.97 21.11
C HIS A 389 9.39 8.36 20.38
N THR A 390 9.60 7.94 19.14
CA THR A 390 8.58 7.26 18.33
C THR A 390 9.20 6.14 17.51
N LEU A 391 8.36 5.31 16.91
CA LEU A 391 8.81 4.24 16.04
C LEU A 391 9.15 4.75 14.62
N PRO A 392 10.08 4.10 13.91
CA PRO A 392 11.03 3.09 14.41
C PRO A 392 12.10 3.71 15.31
N GLU A 393 12.94 2.89 15.93
CA GLU A 393 14.04 3.36 16.78
C GLU A 393 14.87 4.44 16.07
N GLY A 394 15.26 5.49 16.83
CA GLY A 394 16.00 6.63 16.30
C GLY A 394 15.12 7.79 15.78
N TRP A 395 13.80 7.65 15.81
CA TRP A 395 12.89 8.73 15.44
C TRP A 395 12.33 9.46 16.68
N TRP A 396 12.07 10.75 16.48
CA TRP A 396 11.59 11.66 17.52
C TRP A 396 10.46 12.53 17.00
N ILE A 397 9.56 12.89 17.91
CA ILE A 397 8.56 13.94 17.71
C ILE A 397 9.06 15.16 18.46
N GLU A 398 9.49 16.18 17.75
CA GLU A 398 9.76 17.49 18.32
C GLU A 398 8.44 18.24 18.42
N TYR A 399 7.72 18.01 19.52
CA TYR A 399 6.44 18.72 19.76
C TYR A 399 6.76 20.16 20.13
N PRO A 400 6.36 21.17 19.31
CA PRO A 400 6.78 22.56 19.52
C PRO A 400 6.00 23.28 20.65
N GLY A 401 5.00 22.62 21.20
CA GLY A 401 3.99 23.28 22.03
C GLY A 401 2.93 24.00 21.19
N ARG A 402 1.86 24.43 21.83
CA ARG A 402 0.86 25.28 21.18
C ARG A 402 1.29 26.73 21.22
N PRO A 403 1.12 27.49 20.13
CA PRO A 403 1.32 28.94 20.19
C PRO A 403 0.47 29.49 21.34
N GLN A 404 1.10 30.18 22.29
CA GLN A 404 0.32 30.90 23.28
C GLN A 404 -0.60 31.87 22.54
N ARG A 405 -1.91 31.65 22.61
CA ARG A 405 -2.85 32.67 22.16
C ARG A 405 -2.55 33.91 22.96
N THR A 406 -1.82 34.84 22.38
CA THR A 406 -1.75 36.18 22.91
C THR A 406 -3.16 36.67 23.00
N SER A 407 -3.67 36.84 24.23
CA SER A 407 -4.96 37.49 24.44
C SER A 407 -4.89 38.80 23.69
N PRO A 408 -5.89 39.15 22.90
CA PRO A 408 -5.92 40.47 22.26
C PRO A 408 -5.86 41.51 23.37
N PRO A 409 -5.13 42.63 23.18
CA PRO A 409 -4.99 43.70 24.13
C PRO A 409 -6.35 44.33 24.50
#